data_eacfc54559da727715499abbd078f20f
#
_entry.id   eacfc54559da727715499abbd078f20f
#
_cell.length_a   1.000
_cell.length_b   1.000
_cell.length_c   1.000
_cell.angle_alpha   90.00
_cell.angle_beta   90.00
_cell.angle_gamma   90.00
#
_symmetry.space_group_name_H-M   'P 1'
#
loop_
_entity.id
_entity.type
_entity.pdbx_description
1 polymer ?
#
loop_
_entity_poly.entity_id
_entity_poly.type
_entity_poly.pdbx_seq_one_letter_code
_entity_poly.pdbx_strand_id
1 'polypeptide(L)'
;MKNQLKNIDYTQICVCANLRKKTRAVTQLYDKLLQPTGLKVTQYSMLAHIDLQQAVSISRLGEILQLDQTTVTRNINLLKQHGYVELRRDTNDARTKKITLTEKGLEKLHEAAPIWQGIQDRIIEDIGMEKYADFYDTLRTMQQIIQSYDEV
;
A
#
# COMPACT_ATOMS: atom_id res chain seq x y z
N MET A 1 -23.71 26.47 -12.06
CA MET A 1 -22.47 25.62 -12.02
C MET A 1 -21.84 25.31 -13.38
N LYS A 2 -22.58 25.22 -14.50
CA LYS A 2 -22.01 24.90 -15.83
C LYS A 2 -21.10 25.98 -16.48
N ASN A 3 -21.09 27.22 -15.96
CA ASN A 3 -20.37 28.33 -16.63
C ASN A 3 -19.01 28.69 -15.99
N GLN A 4 -18.63 28.06 -14.85
CA GLN A 4 -17.35 28.34 -14.16
C GLN A 4 -16.19 27.50 -14.68
N LEU A 5 -16.46 26.51 -15.53
CA LEU A 5 -15.45 25.57 -16.04
C LEU A 5 -14.79 26.02 -17.35
N LYS A 6 -15.20 27.15 -17.94
CA LYS A 6 -14.70 27.57 -19.26
C LYS A 6 -13.22 28.01 -19.32
N ASN A 7 -12.58 28.26 -18.16
CA ASN A 7 -11.16 28.67 -18.08
C ASN A 7 -10.33 27.78 -17.13
N ILE A 8 -10.80 26.57 -16.82
CA ILE A 8 -10.05 25.67 -15.96
C ILE A 8 -9.15 24.81 -16.84
N ASP A 9 -7.85 24.81 -16.53
CA ASP A 9 -6.91 23.85 -17.07
C ASP A 9 -7.24 22.45 -16.53
N TYR A 10 -7.97 21.66 -17.32
CA TYR A 10 -8.40 20.32 -16.95
C TYR A 10 -7.24 19.41 -16.54
N THR A 11 -6.00 19.71 -16.98
CA THR A 11 -4.82 18.95 -16.57
C THR A 11 -4.48 19.18 -15.08
N GLN A 12 -4.83 20.33 -14.54
CA GLN A 12 -4.59 20.68 -13.12
C GLN A 12 -5.67 20.13 -12.19
N ILE A 13 -6.90 19.94 -12.68
CA ILE A 13 -8.02 19.45 -11.86
C ILE A 13 -8.32 17.96 -12.05
N CYS A 14 -7.69 17.29 -13.01
CA CYS A 14 -7.88 15.86 -13.23
C CYS A 14 -7.46 15.06 -11.99
N VAL A 15 -8.43 14.43 -11.34
CA VAL A 15 -8.22 13.62 -10.13
C VAL A 15 -7.20 12.51 -10.39
N CYS A 16 -7.36 11.75 -11.47
CA CYS A 16 -6.45 10.65 -11.82
C CYS A 16 -5.00 11.13 -12.02
N ALA A 17 -4.80 12.22 -12.78
CA ALA A 17 -3.47 12.76 -13.02
C ALA A 17 -2.80 13.26 -11.72
N ASN A 18 -3.58 13.95 -10.87
CA ASN A 18 -3.10 14.45 -9.59
C ASN A 18 -2.75 13.32 -8.62
N LEU A 19 -3.62 12.31 -8.46
CA LEU A 19 -3.36 11.16 -7.61
C LEU A 19 -2.11 10.40 -8.09
N ARG A 20 -1.98 10.11 -9.38
CA ARG A 20 -0.78 9.43 -9.92
C ARG A 20 0.51 10.20 -9.64
N LYS A 21 0.49 11.52 -9.84
CA LYS A 21 1.65 12.39 -9.58
C LYS A 21 2.01 12.40 -8.10
N LYS A 22 1.02 12.56 -7.22
CA LYS A 22 1.23 12.61 -5.76
C LYS A 22 1.64 11.24 -5.21
N THR A 23 1.03 10.14 -5.68
CA THR A 23 1.43 8.78 -5.30
C THR A 23 2.90 8.52 -5.61
N ARG A 24 3.40 8.93 -6.80
CA ARG A 24 4.83 8.79 -7.12
C ARG A 24 5.71 9.55 -6.14
N ALA A 25 5.40 10.80 -5.84
CA ALA A 25 6.19 11.64 -4.93
C ALA A 25 6.19 11.05 -3.51
N VAL A 26 5.03 10.64 -3.01
CA VAL A 26 4.89 10.00 -1.69
C VAL A 26 5.66 8.68 -1.64
N THR A 27 5.51 7.81 -2.65
CA THR A 27 6.26 6.55 -2.73
C THR A 27 7.78 6.79 -2.68
N GLN A 28 8.29 7.78 -3.44
CA GLN A 28 9.71 8.12 -3.45
C GLN A 28 10.19 8.62 -2.07
N LEU A 29 9.37 9.40 -1.35
CA LEU A 29 9.67 9.86 0.00
C LEU A 29 9.82 8.66 0.95
N TYR A 30 8.82 7.77 0.98
CA TYR A 30 8.86 6.58 1.84
C TYR A 30 10.03 5.66 1.49
N ASP A 31 10.26 5.40 0.20
CA ASP A 31 11.40 4.59 -0.27
C ASP A 31 12.74 5.17 0.16
N LYS A 32 12.90 6.50 0.11
CA LYS A 32 14.10 7.19 0.55
C LYS A 32 14.31 7.05 2.05
N LEU A 33 13.26 7.22 2.86
CA LEU A 33 13.34 7.17 4.32
C LEU A 33 13.50 5.75 4.84
N LEU A 34 12.90 4.75 4.16
CA LEU A 34 13.07 3.32 4.47
C LEU A 34 14.39 2.73 3.94
N GLN A 35 15.14 3.45 3.11
CA GLN A 35 16.38 2.97 2.48
C GLN A 35 17.38 2.33 3.46
N PRO A 36 17.58 2.83 4.71
CA PRO A 36 18.49 2.19 5.66
C PRO A 36 18.09 0.74 6.01
N THR A 37 16.82 0.37 5.91
CA THR A 37 16.33 -0.99 6.17
C THR A 37 16.48 -1.91 4.95
N GLY A 38 16.79 -1.36 3.78
CA GLY A 38 16.80 -2.08 2.50
C GLY A 38 15.42 -2.38 1.92
N LEU A 39 14.33 -1.93 2.56
CA LEU A 39 12.97 -2.14 2.09
C LEU A 39 12.47 -0.97 1.23
N LYS A 40 11.64 -1.30 0.25
CA LYS A 40 10.74 -0.35 -0.41
C LYS A 40 9.42 -0.27 0.35
N VAL A 41 8.70 0.85 0.25
CA VAL A 41 7.41 1.01 0.94
C VAL A 41 6.41 -0.08 0.58
N THR A 42 6.39 -0.53 -0.68
CA THR A 42 5.52 -1.65 -1.11
C THR A 42 5.88 -2.95 -0.40
N GLN A 43 7.17 -3.23 -0.19
CA GLN A 43 7.65 -4.42 0.52
C GLN A 43 7.33 -4.33 2.01
N TYR A 44 7.55 -3.17 2.63
CA TYR A 44 7.13 -2.90 4.02
C TYR A 44 5.63 -3.15 4.19
N SER A 45 4.80 -2.59 3.32
CA SER A 45 3.36 -2.77 3.35
C SER A 45 2.95 -4.24 3.22
N MET A 46 3.62 -5.01 2.35
CA MET A 46 3.39 -6.45 2.24
C MET A 46 3.73 -7.20 3.52
N LEU A 47 4.91 -6.95 4.11
CA LEU A 47 5.29 -7.58 5.39
C LEU A 47 4.29 -7.25 6.49
N ALA A 48 3.88 -5.99 6.63
CA ALA A 48 2.91 -5.56 7.62
C ALA A 48 1.54 -6.25 7.45
N HIS A 49 1.05 -6.39 6.21
CA HIS A 49 -0.22 -7.08 5.97
C HIS A 49 -0.12 -8.60 6.14
N ILE A 50 1.03 -9.22 5.81
CA ILE A 50 1.26 -10.64 6.07
C ILE A 50 1.28 -10.89 7.57
N ASP A 51 1.92 -10.03 8.36
CA ASP A 51 1.92 -10.12 9.82
C ASP A 51 0.52 -10.00 10.39
N LEU A 52 -0.24 -9.00 9.98
CA LEU A 52 -1.62 -8.78 10.42
C LEU A 52 -2.54 -9.97 10.11
N GLN A 53 -2.37 -10.60 8.96
CA GLN A 53 -3.18 -11.75 8.51
C GLN A 53 -2.64 -13.09 9.03
N GLN A 54 -1.43 -13.12 9.62
CA GLN A 54 -0.68 -14.31 10.06
C GLN A 54 -0.36 -15.28 8.92
N ALA A 55 -1.29 -15.50 7.98
CA ALA A 55 -1.10 -16.29 6.77
C ALA A 55 -2.07 -15.82 5.68
N VAL A 56 -1.56 -15.50 4.49
CA VAL A 56 -2.36 -14.92 3.40
C VAL A 56 -1.96 -15.50 2.05
N SER A 57 -2.93 -15.73 1.15
CA SER A 57 -2.63 -16.11 -0.24
C SER A 57 -2.15 -14.92 -1.06
N ILE A 58 -1.45 -15.20 -2.18
CA ILE A 58 -1.03 -14.15 -3.13
C ILE A 58 -2.22 -13.35 -3.64
N SER A 59 -3.32 -14.03 -4.01
CA SER A 59 -4.54 -13.38 -4.50
C SER A 59 -5.14 -12.46 -3.44
N ARG A 60 -5.28 -12.97 -2.20
CA ARG A 60 -5.85 -12.17 -1.11
C ARG A 60 -4.99 -10.97 -0.74
N LEU A 61 -3.67 -11.11 -0.78
CA LEU A 61 -2.75 -10.00 -0.55
C LEU A 61 -2.88 -8.94 -1.66
N GLY A 62 -3.06 -9.36 -2.91
CA GLY A 62 -3.35 -8.48 -4.04
C GLY A 62 -4.64 -7.69 -3.86
N GLU A 63 -5.72 -8.35 -3.44
CA GLU A 63 -6.99 -7.69 -3.13
C GLU A 63 -6.84 -6.65 -2.01
N ILE A 64 -6.20 -7.01 -0.90
CA ILE A 64 -5.98 -6.12 0.24
C ILE A 64 -5.19 -4.87 -0.18
N LEU A 65 -4.13 -5.06 -0.97
CA LEU A 65 -3.22 -3.99 -1.38
C LEU A 65 -3.66 -3.30 -2.68
N GLN A 66 -4.73 -3.77 -3.32
CA GLN A 66 -5.18 -3.32 -4.65
C GLN A 66 -4.04 -3.36 -5.69
N LEU A 67 -3.29 -4.45 -5.68
CA LEU A 67 -2.18 -4.71 -6.59
C LEU A 67 -2.50 -5.89 -7.50
N ASP A 68 -2.01 -5.81 -8.74
CA ASP A 68 -2.09 -6.95 -9.64
C ASP A 68 -1.23 -8.14 -9.16
N GLN A 69 -1.65 -9.35 -9.53
CA GLN A 69 -1.02 -10.58 -9.08
C GLN A 69 0.46 -10.70 -9.49
N THR A 70 0.83 -10.12 -10.63
CA THR A 70 2.22 -10.12 -11.12
C THR A 70 3.10 -9.28 -10.21
N THR A 71 2.63 -8.08 -9.84
CA THR A 71 3.32 -7.18 -8.90
C THR A 71 3.48 -7.84 -7.53
N VAL A 72 2.42 -8.46 -6.99
CA VAL A 72 2.48 -9.19 -5.71
C VAL A 72 3.49 -10.32 -5.81
N THR A 73 3.37 -11.18 -6.81
CA THR A 73 4.25 -12.35 -6.99
C THR A 73 5.72 -11.94 -7.08
N ARG A 74 6.03 -10.89 -7.84
CA ARG A 74 7.40 -10.38 -7.99
C ARG A 74 7.97 -9.92 -6.65
N ASN A 75 7.23 -9.14 -5.89
CA ASN A 75 7.68 -8.63 -4.59
C ASN A 75 7.80 -9.77 -3.56
N ILE A 76 6.86 -10.71 -3.52
CA ILE A 76 6.93 -11.88 -2.63
C ILE A 76 8.15 -12.74 -2.95
N ASN A 77 8.49 -12.92 -4.22
CA ASN A 77 9.71 -13.66 -4.60
C ASN A 77 10.98 -12.95 -4.12
N LEU A 78 11.04 -11.61 -4.21
CA LEU A 78 12.15 -10.82 -3.65
C LEU A 78 12.23 -10.97 -2.13
N LEU A 79 11.11 -10.82 -1.42
CA LEU A 79 11.06 -10.99 0.04
C LEU A 79 11.46 -12.40 0.47
N LYS A 80 11.06 -13.42 -0.32
CA LYS A 80 11.47 -14.82 -0.10
C LYS A 80 12.97 -15.02 -0.34
N GLN A 81 13.56 -14.41 -1.37
CA GLN A 81 15.01 -14.48 -1.62
C GLN A 81 15.81 -13.87 -0.46
N HIS A 82 15.30 -12.83 0.18
CA HIS A 82 15.87 -12.25 1.39
C HIS A 82 15.61 -13.08 2.66
N GLY A 83 14.78 -14.11 2.56
CA GLY A 83 14.39 -14.96 3.69
C GLY A 83 13.39 -14.30 4.65
N TYR A 84 12.66 -13.26 4.24
CA TYR A 84 11.69 -12.56 5.08
C TYR A 84 10.32 -13.22 5.09
N VAL A 85 9.98 -13.96 4.04
CA VAL A 85 8.72 -14.70 3.93
C VAL A 85 8.97 -16.12 3.45
N GLU A 86 8.05 -17.01 3.80
CA GLU A 86 8.01 -18.38 3.29
C GLU A 86 6.62 -18.69 2.74
N LEU A 87 6.56 -19.67 1.81
CA LEU A 87 5.32 -20.18 1.25
C LEU A 87 5.05 -21.56 1.86
N ARG A 88 3.95 -21.68 2.57
CA ARG A 88 3.46 -22.96 3.13
C ARG A 88 2.22 -23.42 2.37
N ARG A 89 2.02 -24.72 2.27
CA ARG A 89 0.75 -25.26 1.77
C ARG A 89 -0.33 -24.99 2.81
N ASP A 90 -1.51 -24.57 2.34
CA ASP A 90 -2.66 -24.46 3.23
C ASP A 90 -3.04 -25.84 3.78
N THR A 91 -3.33 -25.92 5.07
CA THR A 91 -3.77 -27.16 5.71
C THR A 91 -5.15 -27.60 5.27
N ASN A 92 -5.98 -26.65 4.83
CA ASN A 92 -7.37 -26.89 4.41
C ASN A 92 -7.51 -27.10 2.90
N ASP A 93 -6.57 -26.58 2.10
CA ASP A 93 -6.52 -26.73 0.65
C ASP A 93 -5.06 -26.83 0.17
N ALA A 94 -4.60 -28.04 -0.10
CA ALA A 94 -3.24 -28.31 -0.56
C ALA A 94 -2.88 -27.65 -1.91
N ARG A 95 -3.87 -27.13 -2.65
CA ARG A 95 -3.65 -26.39 -3.90
C ARG A 95 -3.30 -24.92 -3.64
N THR A 96 -3.71 -24.39 -2.49
CA THR A 96 -3.46 -23.00 -2.11
C THR A 96 -2.17 -22.89 -1.31
N LYS A 97 -1.31 -21.95 -1.71
CA LYS A 97 -0.11 -21.59 -0.95
C LYS A 97 -0.40 -20.32 -0.16
N LYS A 98 -0.08 -20.35 1.12
CA LYS A 98 -0.11 -19.18 2.01
C LYS A 98 1.29 -18.67 2.27
N ILE A 99 1.39 -17.37 2.36
CA ILE A 99 2.60 -16.61 2.70
C ILE A 99 2.55 -16.34 4.19
N THR A 100 3.64 -16.60 4.88
CA THR A 100 3.86 -16.27 6.30
C THR A 100 5.16 -15.54 6.46
N LEU A 101 5.30 -14.71 7.50
CA LEU A 101 6.59 -14.16 7.87
C LEU A 101 7.49 -15.26 8.44
N THR A 102 8.79 -15.13 8.20
CA THR A 102 9.82 -15.81 8.97
C THR A 102 10.17 -14.96 10.20
N GLU A 103 10.93 -15.53 11.15
CA GLU A 103 11.49 -14.76 12.27
C GLU A 103 12.30 -13.55 11.76
N LYS A 104 13.16 -13.78 10.75
CA LYS A 104 13.91 -12.72 10.07
C LYS A 104 13.02 -11.66 9.42
N GLY A 105 11.87 -12.06 8.86
CA GLY A 105 10.89 -11.15 8.28
C GLY A 105 10.22 -10.29 9.33
N LEU A 106 9.89 -10.86 10.48
CA LEU A 106 9.32 -10.14 11.62
C LEU A 106 10.33 -9.13 12.20
N GLU A 107 11.59 -9.54 12.39
CA GLU A 107 12.67 -8.63 12.79
C GLU A 107 12.82 -7.46 11.81
N LYS A 108 12.78 -7.75 10.50
CA LYS A 108 12.88 -6.73 9.45
C LYS A 108 11.69 -5.76 9.47
N LEU A 109 10.48 -6.25 9.72
CA LEU A 109 9.30 -5.43 9.90
C LEU A 109 9.44 -4.51 11.12
N HIS A 110 9.90 -5.04 12.26
CA HIS A 110 10.12 -4.28 13.49
C HIS A 110 11.22 -3.21 13.33
N GLU A 111 12.28 -3.49 12.56
CA GLU A 111 13.32 -2.51 12.22
C GLU A 111 12.76 -1.33 11.43
N ALA A 112 11.84 -1.60 10.48
CA ALA A 112 11.29 -0.58 9.60
C ALA A 112 10.10 0.18 10.21
N ALA A 113 9.37 -0.42 11.13
CA ALA A 113 8.13 0.13 11.70
C ALA A 113 8.32 1.52 12.34
N PRO A 114 9.35 1.79 13.19
CA PRO A 114 9.54 3.12 13.77
C PRO A 114 9.86 4.20 12.73
N ILE A 115 10.55 3.84 11.65
CA ILE A 115 10.82 4.78 10.54
C ILE A 115 9.50 5.13 9.84
N TRP A 116 8.71 4.12 9.50
CA TRP A 116 7.39 4.29 8.88
C TRP A 116 6.47 5.13 9.78
N GLN A 117 6.42 4.82 11.09
CA GLN A 117 5.60 5.55 12.06
C GLN A 117 6.01 7.01 12.12
N GLY A 118 7.31 7.31 12.21
CA GLY A 118 7.81 8.68 12.23
C GLY A 118 7.41 9.49 10.99
N ILE A 119 7.30 8.85 9.80
CA ILE A 119 6.79 9.50 8.59
C ILE A 119 5.30 9.83 8.76
N GLN A 120 4.50 8.90 9.29
CA GLN A 120 3.06 9.10 9.52
C GLN A 120 2.84 10.24 10.51
N ASP A 121 3.51 10.20 11.64
CA ASP A 121 3.38 11.20 12.68
C ASP A 121 3.70 12.60 12.14
N ARG A 122 4.79 12.73 11.38
CA ARG A 122 5.17 14.00 10.75
C ARG A 122 4.14 14.51 9.75
N ILE A 123 3.57 13.62 8.91
CA ILE A 123 2.53 14.00 7.96
C ILE A 123 1.28 14.51 8.71
N ILE A 124 0.88 13.82 9.79
CA ILE A 124 -0.28 14.20 10.60
C ILE A 124 -0.03 15.53 11.29
N GLU A 125 1.15 15.74 11.87
CA GLU A 125 1.54 17.00 12.50
C GLU A 125 1.50 18.17 11.51
N ASP A 126 2.10 18.01 10.32
CA ASP A 126 2.21 19.09 9.33
C ASP A 126 0.85 19.42 8.67
N ILE A 127 -0.03 18.44 8.47
CA ILE A 127 -1.37 18.63 7.87
C ILE A 127 -2.41 19.06 8.91
N GLY A 128 -2.30 18.55 10.13
CA GLY A 128 -3.30 18.62 11.19
C GLY A 128 -4.32 17.48 11.11
N MET A 129 -4.72 16.96 12.25
CA MET A 129 -5.56 15.75 12.39
C MET A 129 -6.90 15.88 11.66
N GLU A 130 -7.55 17.06 11.73
CA GLU A 130 -8.85 17.31 11.09
C GLU A 130 -8.74 17.14 9.56
N LYS A 131 -7.81 17.85 8.92
CA LYS A 131 -7.59 17.75 7.46
C LYS A 131 -7.12 16.37 7.04
N TYR A 132 -6.39 15.68 7.90
CA TYR A 132 -5.95 14.31 7.65
C TYR A 132 -7.15 13.35 7.65
N ALA A 133 -8.08 13.49 8.59
CA ALA A 133 -9.33 12.73 8.63
C ALA A 133 -10.22 13.01 7.40
N ASP A 134 -10.41 14.29 7.03
CA ASP A 134 -11.15 14.69 5.83
C ASP A 134 -10.55 14.12 4.55
N PHE A 135 -9.22 14.05 4.47
CA PHE A 135 -8.54 13.43 3.35
C PHE A 135 -8.87 11.95 3.21
N TYR A 136 -8.85 11.19 4.33
CA TYR A 136 -9.23 9.78 4.33
C TYR A 136 -10.70 9.55 3.98
N ASP A 137 -11.59 10.40 4.46
CA ASP A 137 -13.01 10.33 4.10
C ASP A 137 -13.23 10.62 2.62
N THR A 138 -12.47 11.57 2.05
CA THR A 138 -12.48 11.85 0.62
C THR A 138 -12.02 10.64 -0.19
N LEU A 139 -10.92 9.98 0.21
CA LEU A 139 -10.43 8.76 -0.45
C LEU A 139 -11.46 7.62 -0.37
N ARG A 140 -12.13 7.45 0.78
CA ARG A 140 -13.19 6.46 0.96
C ARG A 140 -14.38 6.72 0.04
N THR A 141 -14.81 7.97 -0.06
CA THR A 141 -15.89 8.38 -0.98
C THR A 141 -15.51 8.11 -2.43
N MET A 142 -14.27 8.40 -2.82
CA MET A 142 -13.77 8.08 -4.16
C MET A 142 -13.79 6.57 -4.44
N GLN A 143 -13.41 5.75 -3.47
CA GLN A 143 -13.47 4.29 -3.59
C GLN A 143 -14.89 3.81 -3.85
N GLN A 144 -15.88 4.33 -3.13
CA GLN A 144 -17.31 4.01 -3.32
C GLN A 144 -17.79 4.40 -4.72
N ILE A 145 -17.39 5.58 -5.20
CA ILE A 145 -17.72 6.03 -6.56
C ILE A 145 -17.13 5.06 -7.60
N ILE A 146 -15.86 4.66 -7.46
CA ILE A 146 -15.21 3.73 -8.39
C ILE A 146 -15.96 2.40 -8.41
N GLN A 147 -16.28 1.82 -7.24
CA GLN A 147 -17.03 0.57 -7.14
C GLN A 147 -18.40 0.62 -7.81
N SER A 148 -19.11 1.75 -7.72
CA SER A 148 -20.41 1.90 -8.39
C SER A 148 -20.35 1.88 -9.92
N TYR A 149 -19.18 2.13 -10.52
CA TYR A 149 -18.97 2.01 -11.97
C TYR A 149 -18.61 0.59 -12.40
N ASP A 150 -18.07 -0.24 -11.50
CA ASP A 150 -17.70 -1.63 -11.80
C ASP A 150 -18.94 -2.56 -11.75
N GLU A 151 -20.07 -2.10 -11.20
CA GLU A 151 -21.34 -2.84 -11.10
C GLU A 151 -22.28 -2.60 -12.32
N VAL A 152 -21.89 -1.81 -13.30
CA VAL A 152 -22.64 -1.48 -14.53
C VAL A 152 -22.05 -2.23 -15.71
#